data_5b4e3cd695f778e2b688b598e981fcf3
#
_entry.id   5b4e3cd695f778e2b688b598e981fcf3
#
_cell.length_a   1.000
_cell.length_b   1.000
_cell.length_c   1.000
_cell.angle_alpha   90.00
_cell.angle_beta   90.00
_cell.angle_gamma   90.00
#
_symmetry.space_group_name_H-M   'P 1'
#
loop_
_entity.id
_entity.type
_entity.pdbx_description
1 polymer ?
#
loop_
_entity_poly.entity_id
_entity_poly.type
_entity_poly.pdbx_seq_one_letter_code
_entity_poly.pdbx_strand_id
1 'polypeptide(L)'
;MIKLSDGGAYLINGVDIVEDSASAVNEVAAKTGCSVTKEEAAKNTIAYGILENHNTSGNMEKLKIKFDKMTSHDITFVGIIQTARASGLEKFPIPYVLTNCHNSLCAVGGTINEDDHMFGLTCAKKYGGIYVPPHQAVIHQFAREMLAEGGKMILGSDSHTRYGALGTMAMGEGGPELVKQLLNKTYDINRPGVVAIYMTGEPAKGVGPQDVALAIIGAVFGNGYVKNKVMEFVGPGVSSLSADFRIGVDVMTTETTCLSSIWRTDDKVKEFYDIHGRSESYK
;
A
#
# COMPACT_ATOMS: atom_id res chain seq x y z
N MET A 1 -1.06 -23.72 -6.95
CA MET A 1 -1.80 -24.18 -5.76
C MET A 1 -1.38 -23.32 -4.59
N ILE A 2 -2.33 -22.81 -3.78
CA ILE A 2 -2.03 -22.03 -2.57
C ILE A 2 -2.05 -22.98 -1.37
N LYS A 3 -1.05 -22.87 -0.50
CA LYS A 3 -0.95 -23.61 0.75
C LYS A 3 -0.93 -22.57 1.89
N LEU A 4 -1.80 -22.72 2.87
CA LEU A 4 -1.78 -21.93 4.11
C LEU A 4 -0.96 -22.67 5.17
N SER A 5 -0.22 -21.93 5.99
CA SER A 5 0.51 -22.45 7.13
C SER A 5 0.08 -21.69 8.39
N ASP A 6 -0.36 -22.41 9.43
CA ASP A 6 -0.80 -21.81 10.69
C ASP A 6 0.38 -21.38 11.58
N GLY A 7 1.59 -21.84 11.29
CA GLY A 7 2.83 -21.44 11.96
C GLY A 7 3.45 -20.18 11.38
N GLY A 8 4.40 -19.60 12.12
CA GLY A 8 5.28 -18.57 11.57
C GLY A 8 6.33 -19.19 10.65
N ALA A 9 7.11 -18.33 9.98
CA ALA A 9 8.25 -18.75 9.19
C ALA A 9 9.38 -17.72 9.24
N TYR A 10 10.60 -18.19 9.04
CA TYR A 10 11.76 -17.35 8.79
C TYR A 10 12.02 -17.31 7.28
N LEU A 11 12.23 -16.13 6.75
CA LEU A 11 12.66 -15.91 5.37
C LEU A 11 14.15 -15.58 5.37
N ILE A 12 14.95 -16.40 4.70
CA ILE A 12 16.40 -16.23 4.62
C ILE A 12 16.74 -15.62 3.27
N ASN A 13 17.40 -14.45 3.30
CA ASN A 13 17.87 -13.70 2.12
C ASN A 13 16.77 -13.43 1.06
N GLY A 14 15.51 -13.43 1.48
CA GLY A 14 14.37 -13.19 0.59
C GLY A 14 14.01 -14.36 -0.33
N VAL A 15 14.63 -15.53 -0.15
CA VAL A 15 14.48 -16.67 -1.07
C VAL A 15 14.09 -17.95 -0.36
N ASP A 16 14.78 -18.34 0.71
CA ASP A 16 14.53 -19.60 1.40
C ASP A 16 13.58 -19.40 2.57
N ILE A 17 12.69 -20.37 2.80
CA ILE A 17 11.75 -20.36 3.92
C ILE A 17 12.07 -21.50 4.87
N VAL A 18 12.03 -21.21 6.17
CA VAL A 18 12.12 -22.18 7.26
C VAL A 18 10.89 -22.04 8.12
N GLU A 19 10.09 -23.09 8.23
CA GLU A 19 8.88 -23.08 9.07
C GLU A 19 9.27 -22.93 10.56
N ASP A 20 8.48 -22.16 11.32
CA ASP A 20 8.69 -21.96 12.76
C ASP A 20 8.43 -23.26 13.51
N SER A 21 9.51 -23.86 14.00
CA SER A 21 9.53 -25.10 14.74
C SER A 21 10.54 -25.02 15.89
N ALA A 22 10.55 -26.01 16.76
CA ALA A 22 11.52 -26.07 17.86
C ALA A 22 12.99 -26.09 17.37
N SER A 23 13.25 -26.54 16.15
CA SER A 23 14.58 -26.55 15.53
C SER A 23 14.86 -25.36 14.62
N ALA A 24 13.88 -24.49 14.37
CA ALA A 24 13.98 -23.41 13.36
C ALA A 24 15.18 -22.48 13.58
N VAL A 25 15.43 -22.05 14.83
CA VAL A 25 16.57 -21.18 15.18
C VAL A 25 17.90 -21.83 14.82
N ASN A 26 18.05 -23.13 15.09
CA ASN A 26 19.26 -23.88 14.75
C ASN A 26 19.43 -24.04 13.22
N GLU A 27 18.32 -24.28 12.52
CA GLU A 27 18.32 -24.38 11.06
C GLU A 27 18.67 -23.03 10.40
N VAL A 28 18.10 -21.93 10.89
CA VAL A 28 18.44 -20.58 10.46
C VAL A 28 19.92 -20.31 10.72
N ALA A 29 20.43 -20.62 11.91
CA ALA A 29 21.82 -20.43 12.28
C ALA A 29 22.76 -21.26 11.39
N ALA A 30 22.41 -22.48 11.05
CA ALA A 30 23.20 -23.33 10.15
C ALA A 30 23.26 -22.75 8.72
N LYS A 31 22.19 -22.14 8.24
CA LYS A 31 22.10 -21.53 6.89
C LYS A 31 22.73 -20.14 6.80
N THR A 32 22.68 -19.35 7.86
CA THR A 32 23.09 -17.93 7.85
C THR A 32 24.38 -17.65 8.62
N GLY A 33 24.82 -18.56 9.47
CA GLY A 33 25.90 -18.33 10.43
C GLY A 33 25.50 -17.48 11.65
N CYS A 34 24.24 -17.07 11.75
CA CYS A 34 23.72 -16.18 12.80
C CYS A 34 22.52 -16.81 13.51
N SER A 35 22.53 -16.80 14.85
CA SER A 35 21.35 -17.15 15.65
C SER A 35 20.48 -15.90 15.80
N VAL A 36 19.22 -16.00 15.40
CA VAL A 36 18.24 -14.89 15.41
C VAL A 36 16.97 -15.37 16.06
N THR A 37 16.48 -14.63 17.05
CA THR A 37 15.14 -14.90 17.65
C THR A 37 14.04 -14.47 16.69
N LYS A 38 12.82 -14.96 16.92
CA LYS A 38 11.63 -14.58 16.11
C LYS A 38 11.34 -13.09 16.20
N GLU A 39 11.50 -12.51 17.37
CA GLU A 39 11.30 -11.07 17.60
C GLU A 39 12.34 -10.23 16.85
N GLU A 40 13.59 -10.67 16.81
CA GLU A 40 14.65 -10.02 16.06
C GLU A 40 14.43 -10.16 14.54
N ALA A 41 14.08 -11.37 14.08
CA ALA A 41 13.79 -11.62 12.68
C ALA A 41 12.59 -10.79 12.19
N ALA A 42 11.55 -10.63 13.01
CA ALA A 42 10.37 -9.82 12.67
C ALA A 42 10.72 -8.35 12.39
N LYS A 43 11.76 -7.80 13.02
CA LYS A 43 12.22 -6.41 12.75
C LYS A 43 12.85 -6.24 11.37
N ASN A 44 13.24 -7.32 10.72
CA ASN A 44 13.84 -7.30 9.39
C ASN A 44 12.79 -7.46 8.26
N THR A 45 11.50 -7.52 8.57
CA THR A 45 10.45 -7.48 7.55
C THR A 45 10.38 -6.10 6.92
N ILE A 46 10.04 -6.03 5.63
CA ILE A 46 9.87 -4.75 4.90
C ILE A 46 8.79 -3.92 5.60
N ALA A 47 7.68 -4.56 5.96
CA ALA A 47 6.57 -3.93 6.65
C ALA A 47 6.98 -3.31 7.99
N TYR A 48 7.78 -4.01 8.79
CA TYR A 48 8.25 -3.48 10.09
C TYR A 48 9.09 -2.21 9.89
N GLY A 49 10.07 -2.24 8.98
CA GLY A 49 10.95 -1.10 8.73
C GLY A 49 10.19 0.14 8.24
N ILE A 50 9.19 -0.05 7.37
CA ILE A 50 8.35 1.07 6.90
C ILE A 50 7.51 1.63 8.05
N LEU A 51 6.86 0.77 8.84
CA LEU A 51 6.04 1.21 9.97
C LEU A 51 6.86 1.92 11.06
N GLU A 52 8.06 1.40 11.37
CA GLU A 52 8.97 2.01 12.34
C GLU A 52 9.39 3.43 11.91
N ASN A 53 9.75 3.61 10.64
CA ASN A 53 10.16 4.92 10.09
C ASN A 53 9.03 5.97 10.09
N HIS A 54 7.77 5.55 10.12
CA HIS A 54 6.62 6.45 10.10
C HIS A 54 5.91 6.56 11.45
N ASN A 55 6.38 5.80 12.45
CA ASN A 55 5.81 5.79 13.79
C ASN A 55 6.41 6.91 14.66
N THR A 56 5.55 7.79 15.14
CA THR A 56 5.94 8.91 16.01
C THR A 56 5.72 8.65 17.50
N SER A 57 5.20 7.46 17.85
CA SER A 57 4.89 7.15 19.26
C SER A 57 6.12 6.71 20.08
N GLY A 58 7.19 6.27 19.43
CA GLY A 58 8.31 5.59 20.08
C GLY A 58 7.98 4.20 20.64
N ASN A 59 6.76 3.69 20.37
CA ASN A 59 6.29 2.38 20.83
C ASN A 59 5.81 1.56 19.64
N MET A 60 6.48 0.45 19.36
CA MET A 60 6.14 -0.43 18.23
C MET A 60 4.92 -1.33 18.47
N GLU A 61 4.35 -1.37 19.65
CA GLU A 61 3.08 -2.08 19.90
C GLU A 61 1.86 -1.19 19.62
N LYS A 62 2.01 0.14 19.82
CA LYS A 62 0.96 1.14 19.60
C LYS A 62 1.49 2.25 18.71
N LEU A 63 1.22 2.13 17.44
CA LEU A 63 1.77 3.01 16.43
C LEU A 63 0.95 4.31 16.31
N LYS A 64 1.65 5.41 16.07
CA LYS A 64 1.10 6.71 15.68
C LYS A 64 1.71 7.11 14.36
N ILE A 65 1.08 6.70 13.28
CA ILE A 65 1.63 6.82 11.94
C ILE A 65 1.38 8.21 11.35
N LYS A 66 2.41 8.76 10.73
CA LYS A 66 2.36 9.91 9.84
C LYS A 66 2.60 9.44 8.41
N PHE A 67 1.70 9.78 7.51
CA PHE A 67 1.86 9.47 6.08
C PHE A 67 2.69 10.54 5.37
N ASP A 68 3.38 10.15 4.30
CA ASP A 68 4.17 11.07 3.47
C ASP A 68 3.30 11.85 2.48
N LYS A 69 2.27 11.21 1.93
CA LYS A 69 1.41 11.77 0.88
C LYS A 69 -0.02 11.26 1.05
N MET A 70 -0.96 12.00 0.48
CA MET A 70 -2.37 11.61 0.43
C MET A 70 -2.93 11.68 -0.98
N THR A 71 -3.97 10.87 -1.24
CA THR A 71 -4.70 10.89 -2.51
C THR A 71 -6.19 10.65 -2.29
N SER A 72 -7.03 11.38 -3.02
CA SER A 72 -8.49 11.22 -2.98
C SER A 72 -9.11 11.45 -4.35
N HIS A 73 -10.30 10.93 -4.53
CA HIS A 73 -11.09 11.15 -5.73
C HIS A 73 -12.31 12.05 -5.43
N ASP A 74 -12.96 12.49 -6.48
CA ASP A 74 -14.07 13.46 -6.50
C ASP A 74 -15.25 13.08 -5.59
N ILE A 75 -15.59 11.81 -5.45
CA ILE A 75 -16.66 11.36 -4.53
C ILE A 75 -16.32 11.65 -3.06
N THR A 76 -15.04 11.65 -2.69
CA THR A 76 -14.61 11.68 -1.29
C THR A 76 -13.95 12.99 -0.86
N PHE A 77 -13.14 13.65 -1.71
CA PHE A 77 -12.37 14.81 -1.28
C PHE A 77 -13.24 15.99 -0.85
N VAL A 78 -14.42 16.15 -1.42
CA VAL A 78 -15.35 17.24 -1.06
C VAL A 78 -15.68 17.17 0.44
N GLY A 79 -16.21 16.06 0.90
CA GLY A 79 -16.57 15.86 2.32
C GLY A 79 -15.37 15.90 3.27
N ILE A 80 -14.23 15.35 2.84
CA ILE A 80 -12.98 15.37 3.61
C ILE A 80 -12.51 16.82 3.84
N ILE A 81 -12.42 17.60 2.77
CA ILE A 81 -11.92 18.99 2.85
C ILE A 81 -12.92 19.89 3.59
N GLN A 82 -14.23 19.71 3.37
CA GLN A 82 -15.24 20.45 4.12
C GLN A 82 -15.14 20.21 5.63
N THR A 83 -14.98 18.94 6.04
CA THR A 83 -14.82 18.58 7.45
C THR A 83 -13.52 19.14 8.02
N ALA A 84 -12.42 19.04 7.28
CA ALA A 84 -11.15 19.60 7.71
C ALA A 84 -11.21 21.13 7.85
N ARG A 85 -11.89 21.83 6.91
CA ARG A 85 -12.13 23.30 6.99
C ARG A 85 -12.90 23.68 8.24
N ALA A 86 -13.98 22.97 8.54
CA ALA A 86 -14.77 23.20 9.73
C ALA A 86 -13.97 22.97 11.02
N SER A 87 -12.88 22.19 10.92
CA SER A 87 -11.99 21.86 12.02
C SER A 87 -10.69 22.69 12.06
N GLY A 88 -10.58 23.73 11.25
CA GLY A 88 -9.45 24.68 11.28
C GLY A 88 -8.33 24.41 10.27
N LEU A 89 -8.62 23.76 9.15
CA LEU A 89 -7.64 23.57 8.07
C LEU A 89 -7.20 24.91 7.49
N GLU A 90 -5.91 25.20 7.54
CA GLU A 90 -5.29 26.39 6.95
C GLU A 90 -4.53 26.08 5.64
N LYS A 91 -3.82 24.94 5.61
CA LYS A 91 -3.00 24.47 4.50
C LYS A 91 -2.89 22.96 4.54
N PHE A 92 -2.74 22.30 3.39
CA PHE A 92 -2.40 20.87 3.38
C PHE A 92 -0.99 20.65 3.94
N PRO A 93 -0.84 19.86 5.02
CA PRO A 93 0.45 19.71 5.69
C PRO A 93 1.43 18.81 4.94
N ILE A 94 0.90 17.94 4.06
CA ILE A 94 1.64 17.02 3.22
C ILE A 94 1.08 17.08 1.79
N PRO A 95 1.82 16.61 0.76
CA PRO A 95 1.30 16.53 -0.60
C PRO A 95 -0.03 15.78 -0.66
N TYR A 96 -1.06 16.44 -1.16
CA TYR A 96 -2.40 15.88 -1.30
C TYR A 96 -2.89 16.02 -2.74
N VAL A 97 -3.20 14.88 -3.36
CA VAL A 97 -3.67 14.79 -4.74
C VAL A 97 -5.18 14.62 -4.76
N LEU A 98 -5.83 15.48 -5.53
CA LEU A 98 -7.28 15.50 -5.76
C LEU A 98 -7.54 15.11 -7.20
N THR A 99 -8.07 13.90 -7.43
CA THR A 99 -8.35 13.37 -8.78
C THR A 99 -9.84 13.38 -9.09
N ASN A 100 -10.20 13.70 -10.32
CA ASN A 100 -11.58 13.66 -10.80
C ASN A 100 -11.75 12.46 -11.73
N CYS A 101 -11.99 11.29 -11.17
CA CYS A 101 -11.99 10.04 -11.90
C CYS A 101 -13.25 9.18 -11.75
N HIS A 102 -14.09 9.41 -10.73
CA HIS A 102 -15.32 8.65 -10.51
C HIS A 102 -16.53 9.33 -11.14
N ASN A 103 -16.70 10.63 -10.89
CA ASN A 103 -17.77 11.46 -11.47
C ASN A 103 -17.28 12.28 -12.66
N SER A 104 -16.21 11.88 -13.31
CA SER A 104 -15.59 12.59 -14.41
C SER A 104 -16.31 12.41 -15.76
N LEU A 105 -17.47 11.76 -15.76
CA LEU A 105 -18.30 11.60 -16.96
C LEU A 105 -18.96 12.93 -17.34
N CYS A 106 -18.16 13.87 -17.81
CA CYS A 106 -18.61 15.19 -18.24
C CYS A 106 -19.75 15.13 -19.26
N ALA A 107 -19.87 14.04 -20.00
CA ALA A 107 -20.96 13.79 -20.94
C ALA A 107 -22.33 13.57 -20.27
N VAL A 108 -22.36 13.27 -18.98
CA VAL A 108 -23.62 13.08 -18.23
C VAL A 108 -24.23 14.41 -17.81
N GLY A 109 -23.45 15.50 -17.85
CA GLY A 109 -23.95 16.87 -17.73
C GLY A 109 -24.60 17.22 -16.41
N GLY A 110 -24.12 16.68 -15.30
CA GLY A 110 -24.61 17.04 -13.98
C GLY A 110 -23.85 18.23 -13.40
N THR A 111 -24.53 19.32 -13.07
CA THR A 111 -23.92 20.49 -12.41
C THR A 111 -23.21 20.12 -11.10
N ILE A 112 -23.72 19.11 -10.40
CA ILE A 112 -23.10 18.62 -9.15
C ILE A 112 -21.67 18.13 -9.40
N ASN A 113 -21.43 17.38 -10.47
CA ASN A 113 -20.09 16.86 -10.79
C ASN A 113 -19.13 18.00 -11.15
N GLU A 114 -19.60 19.00 -11.89
CA GLU A 114 -18.80 20.19 -12.21
C GLU A 114 -18.50 21.02 -10.96
N ASP A 115 -19.45 21.15 -10.05
CA ASP A 115 -19.23 21.81 -8.76
C ASP A 115 -18.17 21.09 -7.93
N ASP A 116 -18.15 19.76 -7.90
CA ASP A 116 -17.11 18.97 -7.26
C ASP A 116 -15.74 19.19 -7.89
N HIS A 117 -15.66 19.25 -9.21
CA HIS A 117 -14.43 19.56 -9.94
C HIS A 117 -13.92 20.97 -9.65
N MET A 118 -14.79 21.96 -9.66
CA MET A 118 -14.45 23.34 -9.30
C MET A 118 -14.04 23.47 -7.84
N PHE A 119 -14.71 22.73 -6.95
CA PHE A 119 -14.32 22.66 -5.55
C PHE A 119 -12.90 22.07 -5.41
N GLY A 120 -12.59 20.94 -6.04
CA GLY A 120 -11.27 20.33 -6.02
C GLY A 120 -10.18 21.26 -6.53
N LEU A 121 -10.39 21.90 -7.68
CA LEU A 121 -9.46 22.87 -8.26
C LEU A 121 -9.20 24.08 -7.35
N THR A 122 -10.27 24.66 -6.81
CA THR A 122 -10.15 25.83 -5.93
C THR A 122 -9.53 25.50 -4.60
N CYS A 123 -9.82 24.31 -4.04
CA CYS A 123 -9.20 23.82 -2.82
C CYS A 123 -7.71 23.51 -3.03
N ALA A 124 -7.33 22.87 -4.13
CA ALA A 124 -5.92 22.62 -4.43
C ALA A 124 -5.13 23.93 -4.51
N LYS A 125 -5.67 24.93 -5.20
CA LYS A 125 -5.06 26.28 -5.26
C LYS A 125 -4.97 26.95 -3.90
N LYS A 126 -6.03 26.87 -3.09
CA LYS A 126 -6.12 27.54 -1.79
C LYS A 126 -5.22 26.90 -0.73
N TYR A 127 -5.19 25.57 -0.68
CA TYR A 127 -4.52 24.83 0.39
C TYR A 127 -3.17 24.23 -0.02
N GLY A 128 -2.76 24.38 -1.29
CA GLY A 128 -1.47 23.89 -1.79
C GLY A 128 -1.47 22.42 -2.20
N GLY A 129 -2.59 21.94 -2.78
CA GLY A 129 -2.72 20.57 -3.29
C GLY A 129 -2.34 20.41 -4.75
N ILE A 130 -2.39 19.17 -5.23
CA ILE A 130 -2.25 18.80 -6.65
C ILE A 130 -3.63 18.44 -7.18
N TYR A 131 -4.05 19.11 -8.23
CA TYR A 131 -5.33 18.84 -8.87
C TYR A 131 -5.13 18.08 -10.18
N VAL A 132 -5.81 16.95 -10.32
CA VAL A 132 -5.84 16.15 -11.55
C VAL A 132 -7.22 16.28 -12.18
N PRO A 133 -7.34 16.94 -13.33
CA PRO A 133 -8.62 17.19 -13.98
C PRO A 133 -9.26 15.89 -14.50
N PRO A 134 -10.59 15.91 -14.80
CA PRO A 134 -11.27 14.77 -15.38
C PRO A 134 -10.63 14.34 -16.70
N HIS A 135 -10.74 13.06 -17.03
CA HIS A 135 -10.20 12.41 -18.24
C HIS A 135 -8.66 12.39 -18.36
N GLN A 136 -7.94 12.84 -17.34
CA GLN A 136 -6.48 12.82 -17.35
C GLN A 136 -5.94 11.49 -16.80
N ALA A 137 -6.39 11.06 -15.64
CA ALA A 137 -5.98 9.80 -15.04
C ALA A 137 -6.97 9.34 -13.96
N VAL A 138 -7.04 8.03 -13.75
CA VAL A 138 -7.66 7.47 -12.54
C VAL A 138 -6.71 7.62 -11.35
N ILE A 139 -7.29 7.74 -10.14
CA ILE A 139 -6.54 7.98 -8.88
C ILE A 139 -5.35 7.02 -8.71
N HIS A 140 -5.58 5.72 -8.88
CA HIS A 140 -4.55 4.73 -8.58
C HIS A 140 -3.45 4.70 -9.64
N GLN A 141 -3.78 4.92 -10.91
CA GLN A 141 -2.77 4.99 -11.96
C GLN A 141 -1.90 6.24 -11.78
N PHE A 142 -2.52 7.39 -11.54
CA PHE A 142 -1.77 8.61 -11.22
C PHE A 142 -0.85 8.42 -10.01
N ALA A 143 -1.36 7.81 -8.94
CA ALA A 143 -0.58 7.60 -7.73
C ALA A 143 0.62 6.65 -7.96
N ARG A 144 0.45 5.59 -8.74
CA ARG A 144 1.54 4.67 -9.09
C ARG A 144 2.62 5.35 -9.91
N GLU A 145 2.21 6.08 -10.94
CA GLU A 145 3.15 6.73 -11.86
C GLU A 145 3.82 7.97 -11.26
N MET A 146 3.12 8.74 -10.41
CA MET A 146 3.55 10.07 -9.99
C MET A 146 3.84 10.21 -8.50
N LEU A 147 3.32 9.33 -7.63
CA LEU A 147 3.43 9.50 -6.18
C LEU A 147 4.18 8.37 -5.48
N ALA A 148 4.03 7.12 -5.94
CA ALA A 148 4.65 5.97 -5.31
C ALA A 148 6.17 6.14 -5.20
N GLU A 149 6.76 5.69 -4.10
CA GLU A 149 8.18 5.76 -3.80
C GLU A 149 8.53 4.68 -2.78
N GLY A 150 9.62 3.96 -3.00
CA GLY A 150 10.06 2.88 -2.12
C GLY A 150 10.23 3.34 -0.68
N GLY A 151 9.71 2.57 0.25
CA GLY A 151 9.80 2.85 1.68
C GLY A 151 8.89 3.96 2.20
N LYS A 152 8.01 4.53 1.37
CA LYS A 152 7.05 5.58 1.75
C LYS A 152 5.69 5.02 2.10
N MET A 153 4.88 5.86 2.78
CA MET A 153 3.48 5.55 3.12
C MET A 153 2.52 6.56 2.49
N ILE A 154 1.47 6.05 1.85
CA ILE A 154 0.41 6.88 1.24
C ILE A 154 -0.94 6.50 1.84
N LEU A 155 -1.71 7.51 2.25
CA LEU A 155 -3.10 7.35 2.66
C LEU A 155 -4.04 7.81 1.55
N GLY A 156 -4.98 6.95 1.18
CA GLY A 156 -5.99 7.27 0.19
C GLY A 156 -7.41 7.10 0.71
N SER A 157 -8.35 7.80 0.10
CA SER A 157 -9.77 7.71 0.45
C SER A 157 -10.52 6.62 -0.33
N ASP A 158 -9.80 5.83 -1.11
CA ASP A 158 -10.33 4.71 -1.86
C ASP A 158 -9.76 3.40 -1.33
N SER A 159 -10.60 2.36 -1.23
CA SER A 159 -10.22 1.05 -0.70
C SER A 159 -9.10 0.36 -1.51
N HIS A 160 -9.01 0.63 -2.82
CA HIS A 160 -7.98 0.10 -3.70
C HIS A 160 -6.66 0.90 -3.66
N THR A 161 -6.47 1.75 -2.65
CA THR A 161 -5.18 2.42 -2.40
C THR A 161 -4.15 1.39 -1.97
N ARG A 162 -3.54 0.73 -2.95
CA ARG A 162 -2.54 -0.33 -2.83
C ARG A 162 -1.42 -0.08 -3.83
N TYR A 163 -0.21 0.21 -3.33
CA TYR A 163 0.96 0.53 -4.16
C TYR A 163 2.19 -0.26 -3.70
N GLY A 164 1.94 -1.35 -2.96
CA GLY A 164 2.98 -2.23 -2.40
C GLY A 164 3.89 -2.83 -3.45
N ALA A 165 3.36 -3.15 -4.65
CA ALA A 165 4.13 -3.65 -5.78
C ALA A 165 5.28 -2.73 -6.20
N LEU A 166 5.19 -1.43 -5.88
CA LEU A 166 6.20 -0.42 -6.15
C LEU A 166 7.02 -0.03 -4.90
N GLY A 167 6.95 -0.82 -3.84
CA GLY A 167 7.65 -0.57 -2.59
C GLY A 167 7.03 0.50 -1.69
N THR A 168 5.80 0.96 -1.98
CA THR A 168 5.08 1.96 -1.20
C THR A 168 3.98 1.30 -0.38
N MET A 169 4.04 1.38 0.95
CA MET A 169 2.96 0.89 1.79
C MET A 169 1.80 1.88 1.74
N ALA A 170 0.73 1.49 1.06
CA ALA A 170 -0.44 2.34 0.88
C ALA A 170 -1.67 1.76 1.59
N MET A 171 -2.46 2.64 2.20
CA MET A 171 -3.66 2.27 2.94
C MET A 171 -4.85 3.06 2.43
N GLY A 172 -5.95 2.35 2.15
CA GLY A 172 -7.24 2.96 1.84
C GLY A 172 -8.10 3.04 3.09
N GLU A 173 -8.54 4.25 3.43
CA GLU A 173 -9.30 4.52 4.65
C GLU A 173 -10.48 5.45 4.42
N GLY A 174 -11.37 5.48 5.39
CA GLY A 174 -12.49 6.42 5.38
C GLY A 174 -12.08 7.88 5.59
N GLY A 175 -12.94 8.79 5.19
CA GLY A 175 -12.71 10.23 5.28
C GLY A 175 -12.19 10.75 6.62
N PRO A 176 -12.67 10.28 7.78
CA PRO A 176 -12.18 10.74 9.09
C PRO A 176 -10.67 10.57 9.28
N GLU A 177 -10.07 9.49 8.77
CA GLU A 177 -8.62 9.28 8.91
C GLU A 177 -7.82 10.27 8.05
N LEU A 178 -8.32 10.59 6.85
CA LEU A 178 -7.71 11.62 6.02
C LEU A 178 -7.83 13.01 6.66
N VAL A 179 -8.97 13.33 7.25
CA VAL A 179 -9.16 14.59 8.01
C VAL A 179 -8.15 14.69 9.14
N LYS A 180 -7.88 13.61 9.87
CA LYS A 180 -6.84 13.61 10.92
C LYS A 180 -5.47 13.98 10.36
N GLN A 181 -5.08 13.42 9.21
CA GLN A 181 -3.80 13.76 8.57
C GLN A 181 -3.77 15.23 8.14
N LEU A 182 -4.86 15.76 7.55
CA LEU A 182 -4.98 17.16 7.16
C LEU A 182 -4.87 18.12 8.36
N LEU A 183 -5.22 17.67 9.55
CA LEU A 183 -5.10 18.41 10.81
C LEU A 183 -3.81 18.08 11.59
N ASN A 184 -2.79 17.52 10.92
CA ASN A 184 -1.52 17.14 11.54
C ASN A 184 -1.63 16.11 12.68
N LYS A 185 -2.72 15.34 12.73
CA LYS A 185 -2.89 14.24 13.68
C LYS A 185 -2.30 12.95 13.12
N THR A 186 -2.30 11.91 13.92
CA THR A 186 -1.75 10.59 13.57
C THR A 186 -2.83 9.58 13.25
N TYR A 187 -2.46 8.55 12.51
CA TYR A 187 -3.24 7.33 12.34
C TYR A 187 -2.79 6.34 13.42
N ASP A 188 -3.67 6.09 14.37
CA ASP A 188 -3.36 5.35 15.58
C ASP A 188 -3.85 3.91 15.45
N ILE A 189 -2.92 2.96 15.43
CA ILE A 189 -3.21 1.53 15.29
C ILE A 189 -2.30 0.68 16.22
N ASN A 190 -2.75 -0.51 16.55
CA ASN A 190 -1.85 -1.53 17.08
C ASN A 190 -0.95 -2.04 15.95
N ARG A 191 0.27 -2.44 16.28
CA ARG A 191 1.17 -3.04 15.28
C ARG A 191 0.48 -4.22 14.60
N PRO A 192 0.33 -4.19 13.26
CA PRO A 192 -0.27 -5.30 12.53
C PRO A 192 0.66 -6.49 12.47
N GLY A 193 0.09 -7.69 12.42
CA GLY A 193 0.84 -8.87 12.04
C GLY A 193 1.28 -8.79 10.57
N VAL A 194 2.37 -9.47 10.24
CA VAL A 194 2.86 -9.59 8.86
C VAL A 194 2.67 -11.03 8.39
N VAL A 195 2.08 -11.21 7.22
CA VAL A 195 1.90 -12.52 6.57
C VAL A 195 2.76 -12.58 5.33
N ALA A 196 3.72 -13.48 5.30
CA ALA A 196 4.53 -13.73 4.12
C ALA A 196 3.70 -14.43 3.04
N ILE A 197 3.59 -13.79 1.87
CA ILE A 197 3.05 -14.40 0.66
C ILE A 197 4.23 -14.90 -0.14
N TYR A 198 4.63 -16.14 0.15
CA TYR A 198 5.82 -16.75 -0.44
C TYR A 198 5.50 -17.30 -1.83
N MET A 199 6.01 -16.63 -2.84
CA MET A 199 5.76 -16.93 -4.25
C MET A 199 6.88 -17.79 -4.85
N THR A 200 6.49 -18.83 -5.58
CA THR A 200 7.42 -19.72 -6.28
C THR A 200 6.97 -19.95 -7.73
N GLY A 201 7.92 -20.22 -8.60
CA GLY A 201 7.65 -20.49 -10.02
C GLY A 201 7.19 -19.25 -10.78
N GLU A 202 6.47 -19.46 -11.86
CA GLU A 202 5.94 -18.43 -12.76
C GLU A 202 4.50 -18.75 -13.17
N PRO A 203 3.69 -17.77 -13.57
CA PRO A 203 2.35 -18.00 -14.06
C PRO A 203 2.36 -18.85 -15.34
N ALA A 204 1.45 -19.81 -15.45
CA ALA A 204 1.25 -20.55 -16.69
C ALA A 204 0.73 -19.61 -17.79
N LYS A 205 0.93 -20.02 -19.06
CA LYS A 205 0.39 -19.28 -20.21
C LYS A 205 -1.13 -19.11 -20.07
N GLY A 206 -1.59 -17.86 -20.18
CA GLY A 206 -3.01 -17.50 -20.08
C GLY A 206 -3.47 -17.15 -18.65
N VAL A 207 -2.60 -17.29 -17.64
CA VAL A 207 -2.88 -16.86 -16.28
C VAL A 207 -2.46 -15.38 -16.14
N GLY A 208 -3.41 -14.52 -15.82
CA GLY A 208 -3.20 -13.09 -15.57
C GLY A 208 -3.11 -12.74 -14.09
N PRO A 209 -2.83 -11.47 -13.77
CA PRO A 209 -2.76 -11.01 -12.37
C PRO A 209 -4.08 -11.19 -11.64
N GLN A 210 -5.21 -11.03 -12.33
CA GLN A 210 -6.55 -11.21 -11.77
C GLN A 210 -6.79 -12.65 -11.30
N ASP A 211 -6.31 -13.65 -12.05
CA ASP A 211 -6.45 -15.06 -11.67
C ASP A 211 -5.67 -15.36 -10.39
N VAL A 212 -4.44 -14.81 -10.28
CA VAL A 212 -3.61 -14.96 -9.09
C VAL A 212 -4.27 -14.28 -7.89
N ALA A 213 -4.77 -13.06 -8.08
CA ALA A 213 -5.47 -12.32 -7.04
C ALA A 213 -6.72 -13.06 -6.53
N LEU A 214 -7.57 -13.54 -7.43
CA LEU A 214 -8.77 -14.30 -7.09
C LEU A 214 -8.44 -15.61 -6.35
N ALA A 215 -7.36 -16.29 -6.76
CA ALA A 215 -6.91 -17.49 -6.05
C ALA A 215 -6.48 -17.16 -4.61
N ILE A 216 -5.75 -16.05 -4.40
CA ILE A 216 -5.36 -15.58 -3.06
C ILE A 216 -6.60 -15.21 -2.23
N ILE A 217 -7.50 -14.39 -2.78
CA ILE A 217 -8.74 -13.99 -2.11
C ILE A 217 -9.56 -15.21 -1.68
N GLY A 218 -9.75 -16.17 -2.59
CA GLY A 218 -10.48 -17.40 -2.30
C GLY A 218 -9.86 -18.24 -1.17
N ALA A 219 -8.54 -18.18 -1.01
CA ALA A 219 -7.84 -18.93 0.04
C ALA A 219 -7.90 -18.26 1.42
N VAL A 220 -7.95 -16.90 1.49
CA VAL A 220 -7.70 -16.18 2.75
C VAL A 220 -8.90 -15.37 3.26
N PHE A 221 -9.90 -15.08 2.41
CA PHE A 221 -11.02 -14.23 2.78
C PHE A 221 -11.96 -14.90 3.77
N GLY A 222 -12.41 -16.13 3.48
CA GLY A 222 -13.42 -16.83 4.27
C GLY A 222 -13.01 -17.16 5.70
N ASN A 223 -11.71 -17.32 5.94
CA ASN A 223 -11.14 -17.63 7.25
C ASN A 223 -10.53 -16.40 7.95
N GLY A 224 -10.50 -15.25 7.30
CA GLY A 224 -9.92 -14.02 7.83
C GLY A 224 -8.39 -14.09 8.04
N TYR A 225 -7.70 -14.95 7.32
CA TYR A 225 -6.28 -15.28 7.54
C TYR A 225 -5.37 -14.05 7.54
N VAL A 226 -5.64 -13.08 6.67
CA VAL A 226 -4.88 -11.83 6.53
C VAL A 226 -5.60 -10.59 7.07
N LYS A 227 -6.76 -10.76 7.71
CA LYS A 227 -7.58 -9.65 8.18
C LYS A 227 -6.79 -8.72 9.10
N ASN A 228 -6.77 -7.42 8.77
CA ASN A 228 -6.03 -6.37 9.51
C ASN A 228 -4.51 -6.61 9.64
N LYS A 229 -3.94 -7.46 8.78
CA LYS A 229 -2.50 -7.72 8.71
C LYS A 229 -1.90 -7.09 7.46
N VAL A 230 -0.58 -7.01 7.40
CA VAL A 230 0.14 -6.63 6.17
C VAL A 230 0.52 -7.89 5.41
N MET A 231 0.19 -7.93 4.12
CA MET A 231 0.63 -8.99 3.21
C MET A 231 1.98 -8.60 2.62
N GLU A 232 3.04 -9.36 2.93
CA GLU A 232 4.38 -9.13 2.42
C GLU A 232 4.73 -10.17 1.36
N PHE A 233 4.79 -9.74 0.10
CA PHE A 233 5.06 -10.62 -1.05
C PHE A 233 6.55 -10.81 -1.26
N VAL A 234 7.00 -12.04 -1.12
CA VAL A 234 8.39 -12.45 -1.09
C VAL A 234 8.60 -13.78 -1.83
N GLY A 235 9.81 -14.24 -1.88
CA GLY A 235 10.17 -15.50 -2.50
C GLY A 235 10.68 -15.35 -3.94
N PRO A 236 11.23 -16.45 -4.51
CA PRO A 236 11.90 -16.43 -5.82
C PRO A 236 10.94 -16.14 -6.97
N GLY A 237 9.65 -16.50 -6.84
CA GLY A 237 8.64 -16.27 -7.87
C GLY A 237 8.33 -14.80 -8.13
N VAL A 238 8.60 -13.89 -7.18
CA VAL A 238 8.38 -12.46 -7.38
C VAL A 238 9.16 -11.93 -8.58
N SER A 239 10.39 -12.35 -8.77
CA SER A 239 11.25 -11.90 -9.88
C SER A 239 10.79 -12.38 -11.26
N SER A 240 9.93 -13.39 -11.36
CA SER A 240 9.34 -13.83 -12.62
C SER A 240 8.26 -12.86 -13.15
N LEU A 241 7.64 -12.07 -12.26
CA LEU A 241 6.52 -11.19 -12.56
C LEU A 241 7.00 -9.80 -13.01
N SER A 242 6.37 -9.22 -14.04
CA SER A 242 6.56 -7.80 -14.38
C SER A 242 6.02 -6.89 -13.28
N ALA A 243 6.43 -5.62 -13.27
CA ALA A 243 5.87 -4.62 -12.36
C ALA A 243 4.35 -4.50 -12.53
N ASP A 244 3.84 -4.46 -13.77
CA ASP A 244 2.41 -4.39 -14.07
C ASP A 244 1.64 -5.60 -13.56
N PHE A 245 2.21 -6.81 -13.68
CA PHE A 245 1.59 -8.02 -13.14
C PHE A 245 1.45 -7.93 -11.62
N ARG A 246 2.53 -7.51 -10.92
CA ARG A 246 2.50 -7.30 -9.46
C ARG A 246 1.48 -6.24 -9.06
N ILE A 247 1.39 -5.13 -9.79
CA ILE A 247 0.40 -4.07 -9.58
C ILE A 247 -1.02 -4.61 -9.70
N GLY A 248 -1.28 -5.46 -10.70
CA GLY A 248 -2.59 -6.08 -10.91
C GLY A 248 -2.98 -7.05 -9.79
N VAL A 249 -2.03 -7.78 -9.19
CA VAL A 249 -2.28 -8.60 -8.00
C VAL A 249 -2.46 -7.72 -6.76
N ASP A 250 -1.57 -6.74 -6.58
CA ASP A 250 -1.49 -5.89 -5.39
C ASP A 250 -2.78 -5.11 -5.14
N VAL A 251 -3.35 -4.52 -6.19
CA VAL A 251 -4.59 -3.73 -6.08
C VAL A 251 -5.76 -4.55 -5.52
N MET A 252 -5.82 -5.83 -5.85
CA MET A 252 -6.89 -6.73 -5.42
C MET A 252 -6.69 -7.26 -3.99
N THR A 253 -5.56 -7.00 -3.34
CA THR A 253 -5.35 -7.39 -1.95
C THR A 253 -6.35 -6.73 -1.01
N THR A 254 -6.94 -5.60 -1.39
CA THR A 254 -8.00 -4.94 -0.63
C THR A 254 -9.19 -5.87 -0.37
N GLU A 255 -9.51 -6.75 -1.31
CA GLU A 255 -10.62 -7.71 -1.22
C GLU A 255 -10.35 -8.85 -0.23
N THR A 256 -9.13 -8.93 0.32
CA THR A 256 -8.78 -9.89 1.38
C THR A 256 -9.04 -9.36 2.79
N THR A 257 -9.45 -8.10 2.93
CA THR A 257 -9.56 -7.38 4.21
C THR A 257 -8.22 -7.16 4.93
N CYS A 258 -7.09 -7.27 4.22
CA CYS A 258 -5.78 -6.92 4.78
C CYS A 258 -5.67 -5.41 5.03
N LEU A 259 -4.83 -5.01 5.97
CA LEU A 259 -4.57 -3.59 6.26
C LEU A 259 -3.82 -2.93 5.10
N SER A 260 -2.80 -3.59 4.60
CA SER A 260 -1.97 -3.13 3.48
C SER A 260 -1.22 -4.31 2.86
N SER A 261 -0.53 -4.03 1.76
CA SER A 261 0.38 -4.96 1.10
C SER A 261 1.71 -4.28 0.80
N ILE A 262 2.76 -5.06 0.74
CA ILE A 262 4.10 -4.62 0.34
C ILE A 262 4.84 -5.75 -0.38
N TRP A 263 5.65 -5.42 -1.35
CA TRP A 263 6.41 -6.37 -2.14
C TRP A 263 7.89 -6.10 -2.06
N ARG A 264 8.68 -7.14 -2.15
CA ARG A 264 10.10 -7.00 -2.43
C ARG A 264 10.28 -6.34 -3.81
N THR A 265 11.04 -5.26 -3.85
CA THR A 265 11.41 -4.56 -5.09
C THR A 265 12.62 -5.22 -5.75
N ASP A 266 12.76 -5.00 -7.06
CA ASP A 266 13.87 -5.49 -7.88
C ASP A 266 14.05 -4.61 -9.13
N ASP A 267 14.94 -5.03 -10.05
CA ASP A 267 15.24 -4.29 -11.27
C ASP A 267 14.01 -3.99 -12.15
N LYS A 268 12.96 -4.82 -12.12
CA LYS A 268 11.72 -4.56 -12.86
C LYS A 268 10.93 -3.40 -12.28
N VAL A 269 10.96 -3.24 -10.96
CA VAL A 269 10.38 -2.06 -10.29
C VAL A 269 11.24 -0.83 -10.55
N LYS A 270 12.56 -1.00 -10.57
CA LYS A 270 13.47 0.08 -10.98
C LYS A 270 13.19 0.55 -12.40
N GLU A 271 13.05 -0.36 -13.35
CA GLU A 271 12.68 -0.06 -14.74
C GLU A 271 11.36 0.70 -14.83
N PHE A 272 10.34 0.31 -14.05
CA PHE A 272 9.07 1.05 -13.98
C PHE A 272 9.30 2.51 -13.59
N TYR A 273 10.08 2.78 -12.56
CA TYR A 273 10.39 4.16 -12.15
C TYR A 273 11.24 4.90 -13.18
N ASP A 274 12.20 4.23 -13.82
CA ASP A 274 13.06 4.81 -14.86
C ASP A 274 12.22 5.28 -16.08
N ILE A 275 11.26 4.45 -16.54
CA ILE A 275 10.34 4.77 -17.65
C ILE A 275 9.49 6.00 -17.33
N HIS A 276 9.11 6.19 -16.07
CA HIS A 276 8.31 7.34 -15.62
C HIS A 276 9.18 8.56 -15.24
N GLY A 277 10.49 8.53 -15.50
CA GLY A 277 11.41 9.62 -15.17
C GLY A 277 11.59 9.85 -13.67
N ARG A 278 11.44 8.78 -12.85
CA ARG A 278 11.45 8.84 -11.39
C ARG A 278 12.40 7.82 -10.77
N SER A 279 13.58 7.66 -11.37
CA SER A 279 14.61 6.70 -10.92
C SER A 279 14.98 6.86 -9.43
N GLU A 280 14.91 8.08 -8.91
CA GLU A 280 15.16 8.40 -7.49
C GLU A 280 14.11 7.81 -6.53
N SER A 281 12.96 7.44 -7.02
CA SER A 281 11.87 6.83 -6.23
C SER A 281 12.07 5.34 -5.96
N TYR A 282 13.01 4.70 -6.66
CA TYR A 282 13.36 3.30 -6.41
C TYR A 282 14.20 3.15 -5.12
N LYS A 283 13.80 2.17 -4.29
CA LYS A 283 14.54 1.76 -3.08
C LYS A 283 14.39 0.27 -2.86
#